data_9e632267935878223c4e4ca50b4cc7f4
#
_entry.id   9e632267935878223c4e4ca50b4cc7f4
#
_cell.length_a   1.000
_cell.length_b   1.000
_cell.length_c   1.000
_cell.angle_alpha   90.00
_cell.angle_beta   90.00
_cell.angle_gamma   90.00
#
_symmetry.space_group_name_H-M   'P 1'
#
loop_
_entity.id
_entity.type
_entity.pdbx_description
1 polymer ?
#
loop_
_entity_poly.entity_id
_entity_poly.type
_entity_poly.pdbx_seq_one_letter_code
_entity_poly.pdbx_strand_id
1 'polypeptide(L)'
;MRRMHLIEIHEQPWCPASLRDALTDYLQFAIESGNPYGAIVERLKLSVSLAGATRIVDLCSGGGGPWRRLHREFEATNFPVEVCLTDKYPNLAAFRLAQTESGGKLSFYPEPVNANGVPRELKGFRTFFSSFHHFTPEEARAILDDAARQRQGVGVFEATVRRPLAILLMFLTPLIVLLVTPLIRPFRWSRLFWTYALPLVPLIVLWDGVVSCLRTYSTAELRELTNGLGDEDYLWESGEEKQPRSPIPVTYLIGYPSANSAVEGVVEKR
;
A
#
# COMPACT_ATOMS: atom_id res chain seq x y z
N MET A 1 -1.01 -21.28 -8.48
CA MET A 1 -0.15 -20.72 -9.56
C MET A 1 1.18 -20.32 -8.96
N ARG A 2 2.31 -20.54 -9.69
CA ARG A 2 3.64 -20.05 -9.25
C ARG A 2 3.72 -18.54 -9.36
N ARG A 3 4.41 -17.88 -8.41
CA ARG A 3 4.70 -16.44 -8.47
C ARG A 3 5.63 -16.12 -9.64
N MET A 4 5.30 -15.06 -10.39
CA MET A 4 6.10 -14.61 -11.53
C MET A 4 6.43 -13.14 -11.32
N HIS A 5 7.71 -12.80 -11.29
CA HIS A 5 8.18 -11.42 -11.09
C HIS A 5 8.43 -10.77 -12.46
N LEU A 6 7.35 -10.39 -13.15
CA LEU A 6 7.40 -9.65 -14.40
C LEU A 6 7.52 -8.15 -14.13
N ILE A 7 7.85 -7.36 -15.15
CA ILE A 7 8.05 -5.91 -15.03
C ILE A 7 6.69 -5.20 -15.11
N GLU A 8 6.41 -4.34 -14.15
CA GLU A 8 5.34 -3.35 -14.22
C GLU A 8 5.87 -2.05 -14.82
N ILE A 9 5.12 -1.48 -15.77
CA ILE A 9 5.57 -0.36 -16.60
C ILE A 9 5.63 0.93 -15.78
N HIS A 10 4.66 1.13 -14.89
CA HIS A 10 4.61 2.36 -14.10
C HIS A 10 5.76 2.50 -13.08
N GLU A 11 6.38 1.38 -12.67
CA GLU A 11 7.53 1.37 -11.77
C GLU A 11 8.85 1.78 -12.46
N GLN A 12 8.89 1.69 -13.80
CA GLN A 12 10.15 1.84 -14.52
C GLN A 12 10.67 3.28 -14.50
N PRO A 13 11.98 3.51 -14.34
CA PRO A 13 12.57 4.85 -14.34
C PRO A 13 12.30 5.63 -15.64
N TRP A 14 12.18 4.91 -16.76
CA TRP A 14 11.91 5.48 -18.09
C TRP A 14 10.43 5.82 -18.32
N CYS A 15 9.51 5.41 -17.44
CA CYS A 15 8.10 5.78 -17.56
C CYS A 15 7.94 7.29 -17.35
N PRO A 16 7.37 8.04 -18.34
CA PRO A 16 7.21 9.47 -18.22
C PRO A 16 6.37 9.84 -16.98
N ALA A 17 6.79 10.86 -16.23
CA ALA A 17 6.10 11.28 -15.01
C ALA A 17 4.61 11.57 -15.24
N SER A 18 4.26 12.25 -16.34
CA SER A 18 2.85 12.55 -16.67
C SER A 18 2.01 11.31 -16.97
N LEU A 19 2.62 10.24 -17.49
CA LEU A 19 1.97 8.96 -17.72
C LEU A 19 1.82 8.21 -16.38
N ARG A 20 2.88 8.15 -15.57
CA ARG A 20 2.85 7.57 -14.22
C ARG A 20 1.79 8.25 -13.35
N ASP A 21 1.71 9.59 -13.37
CA ASP A 21 0.67 10.32 -12.65
C ASP A 21 -0.74 9.96 -13.14
N ALA A 22 -0.94 9.78 -14.45
CA ALA A 22 -2.25 9.38 -14.99
C ALA A 22 -2.65 7.97 -14.54
N LEU A 23 -1.68 7.05 -14.44
CA LEU A 23 -1.89 5.68 -13.94
C LEU A 23 -2.22 5.71 -12.42
N THR A 24 -1.45 6.43 -11.62
CA THR A 24 -1.69 6.55 -10.18
C THR A 24 -2.99 7.31 -9.86
N ASP A 25 -3.37 8.32 -10.63
CA ASP A 25 -4.67 9.00 -10.53
C ASP A 25 -5.85 8.02 -10.76
N TYR A 26 -5.73 7.11 -11.76
CA TYR A 26 -6.73 6.08 -12.00
C TYR A 26 -6.79 5.08 -10.83
N LEU A 27 -5.64 4.58 -10.38
CA LEU A 27 -5.58 3.64 -9.25
C LEU A 27 -6.19 4.27 -7.99
N GLN A 28 -5.87 5.53 -7.72
CA GLN A 28 -6.47 6.28 -6.61
C GLN A 28 -7.99 6.36 -6.73
N PHE A 29 -8.51 6.69 -7.92
CA PHE A 29 -9.96 6.72 -8.18
C PHE A 29 -10.60 5.35 -7.97
N ALA A 30 -9.96 4.27 -8.44
CA ALA A 30 -10.45 2.91 -8.28
C ALA A 30 -10.50 2.46 -6.81
N ILE A 31 -9.46 2.80 -6.03
CA ILE A 31 -9.39 2.54 -4.59
C ILE A 31 -10.48 3.31 -3.83
N GLU A 32 -10.65 4.60 -4.11
CA GLU A 32 -11.67 5.44 -3.48
C GLU A 32 -13.08 4.92 -3.78
N SER A 33 -13.36 4.57 -5.04
CA SER A 33 -14.68 4.12 -5.48
C SER A 33 -15.01 2.70 -5.02
N GLY A 34 -14.03 1.80 -5.10
CA GLY A 34 -14.19 0.37 -4.81
C GLY A 34 -14.08 0.01 -3.33
N ASN A 35 -13.41 0.84 -2.53
CA ASN A 35 -13.09 0.56 -1.12
C ASN A 35 -12.55 -0.85 -0.85
N PRO A 36 -11.48 -1.30 -1.52
CA PRO A 36 -10.98 -2.64 -1.33
C PRO A 36 -10.43 -2.90 0.08
N TYR A 37 -10.11 -1.85 0.81
CA TYR A 37 -9.49 -1.95 2.15
C TYR A 37 -10.46 -1.71 3.32
N GLY A 38 -11.75 -1.51 3.07
CA GLY A 38 -12.72 -1.31 4.15
C GLY A 38 -12.78 -2.48 5.13
N ALA A 39 -12.59 -3.71 4.65
CA ALA A 39 -12.63 -4.90 5.49
C ALA A 39 -11.45 -5.02 6.47
N ILE A 40 -10.30 -4.35 6.19
CA ILE A 40 -9.09 -4.46 7.03
C ILE A 40 -8.95 -3.34 8.07
N VAL A 41 -9.86 -2.38 8.11
CA VAL A 41 -9.75 -1.18 8.95
C VAL A 41 -9.59 -1.52 10.43
N GLU A 42 -10.45 -2.37 10.97
CA GLU A 42 -10.40 -2.75 12.38
C GLU A 42 -9.13 -3.55 12.71
N ARG A 43 -8.69 -4.41 11.79
CA ARG A 43 -7.43 -5.14 11.92
C ARG A 43 -6.23 -4.19 11.94
N LEU A 44 -6.21 -3.19 11.05
CA LEU A 44 -5.14 -2.18 11.00
C LEU A 44 -5.11 -1.37 12.30
N LYS A 45 -6.27 -0.89 12.79
CA LYS A 45 -6.35 -0.16 14.06
C LYS A 45 -5.81 -0.99 15.23
N LEU A 46 -6.25 -2.26 15.32
CA LEU A 46 -5.78 -3.18 16.36
C LEU A 46 -4.26 -3.34 16.29
N SER A 47 -3.72 -3.57 15.10
CA SER A 47 -2.28 -3.78 14.91
C SER A 47 -1.44 -2.55 15.26
N VAL A 48 -1.91 -1.36 14.87
CA VAL A 48 -1.29 -0.08 15.23
C VAL A 48 -1.29 0.11 16.75
N SER A 49 -2.42 -0.21 17.43
CA SER A 49 -2.53 -0.14 18.87
C SER A 49 -1.62 -1.14 19.58
N LEU A 50 -1.57 -2.39 19.11
CA LEU A 50 -0.70 -3.42 19.68
C LEU A 50 0.80 -3.09 19.50
N ALA A 51 1.15 -2.43 18.40
CA ALA A 51 2.49 -1.90 18.18
C ALA A 51 2.82 -0.67 19.03
N GLY A 52 1.87 -0.10 19.76
CA GLY A 52 2.02 1.15 20.51
C GLY A 52 2.37 2.35 19.61
N ALA A 53 2.00 2.29 18.33
CA ALA A 53 2.37 3.30 17.36
C ALA A 53 1.37 4.46 17.34
N THR A 54 1.88 5.68 17.37
CA THR A 54 1.10 6.93 17.25
C THR A 54 1.15 7.51 15.84
N ARG A 55 1.99 6.93 14.97
CA ARG A 55 2.20 7.36 13.60
C ARG A 55 2.23 6.15 12.67
N ILE A 56 1.61 6.30 11.51
CA ILE A 56 1.75 5.39 10.38
C ILE A 56 2.64 6.05 9.32
N VAL A 57 3.57 5.29 8.76
CA VAL A 57 4.38 5.67 7.61
C VAL A 57 3.95 4.78 6.45
N ASP A 58 3.20 5.36 5.51
CA ASP A 58 2.74 4.64 4.34
C ASP A 58 3.82 4.65 3.27
N LEU A 59 4.28 3.47 2.90
CA LEU A 59 5.35 3.26 1.93
C LEU A 59 4.74 2.92 0.55
N CYS A 60 5.31 3.47 -0.52
CA CYS A 60 4.80 3.29 -1.88
C CYS A 60 3.35 3.81 -2.02
N SER A 61 3.07 4.99 -1.49
CA SER A 61 1.71 5.56 -1.41
C SER A 61 1.12 5.94 -2.78
N GLY A 62 1.94 6.06 -3.86
CA GLY A 62 1.47 6.40 -5.20
C GLY A 62 0.67 7.70 -5.25
N GLY A 63 -0.63 7.63 -5.52
CA GLY A 63 -1.57 8.75 -5.50
C GLY A 63 -2.17 9.06 -4.12
N GLY A 64 -1.67 8.44 -3.05
CA GLY A 64 -2.19 8.53 -1.68
C GLY A 64 -2.87 7.26 -1.18
N GLY A 65 -2.93 6.21 -2.00
CA GLY A 65 -3.46 4.91 -1.61
C GLY A 65 -4.89 4.99 -1.04
N PRO A 66 -5.24 4.21 -0.03
CA PRO A 66 -6.56 4.22 0.60
C PRO A 66 -6.73 5.32 1.66
N TRP A 67 -5.69 6.14 1.90
CA TRP A 67 -5.61 6.98 3.09
C TRP A 67 -6.65 8.08 3.16
N ARG A 68 -7.10 8.64 2.03
CA ARG A 68 -8.19 9.62 2.01
C ARG A 68 -9.49 9.06 2.60
N ARG A 69 -9.72 7.74 2.42
CA ARG A 69 -10.88 7.05 2.95
C ARG A 69 -10.64 6.50 4.36
N LEU A 70 -9.54 5.78 4.57
CA LEU A 70 -9.18 5.22 5.87
C LEU A 70 -9.09 6.30 6.95
N HIS A 71 -8.54 7.46 6.60
CA HIS A 71 -8.49 8.59 7.51
C HIS A 71 -9.88 9.01 8.00
N ARG A 72 -10.89 9.13 7.11
CA ARG A 72 -12.26 9.44 7.51
C ARG A 72 -12.86 8.38 8.46
N GLU A 73 -12.54 7.11 8.24
CA GLU A 73 -12.99 6.01 9.10
C GLU A 73 -12.29 6.03 10.46
N PHE A 74 -11.02 6.44 10.49
CA PHE A 74 -10.27 6.64 11.74
C PHE A 74 -10.80 7.82 12.53
N GLU A 75 -11.11 8.93 11.87
CA GLU A 75 -11.74 10.10 12.52
C GLU A 75 -13.12 9.78 13.09
N ALA A 76 -13.97 9.08 12.33
CA ALA A 76 -15.30 8.69 12.77
C ALA A 76 -15.29 7.84 14.05
N THR A 77 -14.18 7.19 14.35
CA THR A 77 -13.97 6.37 15.55
C THR A 77 -13.02 7.02 16.56
N ASN A 78 -12.61 8.28 16.34
CA ASN A 78 -11.62 9.00 17.16
C ASN A 78 -10.32 8.21 17.37
N PHE A 79 -9.84 7.48 16.35
CA PHE A 79 -8.60 6.73 16.43
C PHE A 79 -7.40 7.67 16.27
N PRO A 80 -6.58 7.88 17.34
CA PRO A 80 -5.55 8.92 17.37
C PRO A 80 -4.26 8.45 16.72
N VAL A 81 -4.16 8.55 15.39
CA VAL A 81 -2.94 8.22 14.66
C VAL A 81 -2.62 9.26 13.59
N GLU A 82 -1.37 9.67 13.53
CA GLU A 82 -0.85 10.48 12.43
C GLU A 82 -0.49 9.60 11.23
N VAL A 83 -0.67 10.11 10.01
CA VAL A 83 -0.30 9.38 8.80
C VAL A 83 0.65 10.23 7.96
N CYS A 84 1.76 9.62 7.52
CA CYS A 84 2.74 10.22 6.62
C CYS A 84 2.84 9.40 5.33
N LEU A 85 2.45 10.00 4.22
CA LEU A 85 2.55 9.38 2.89
C LEU A 85 3.98 9.50 2.37
N THR A 86 4.51 8.43 1.80
CA THR A 86 5.85 8.41 1.20
C THR A 86 5.87 7.58 -0.08
N ASP A 87 6.73 7.92 -1.03
CA ASP A 87 6.88 7.16 -2.26
C ASP A 87 8.29 7.29 -2.83
N LYS A 88 8.70 6.35 -3.67
CA LYS A 88 9.95 6.44 -4.43
C LYS A 88 9.88 7.51 -5.53
N TYR A 89 8.67 7.76 -6.06
CA TYR A 89 8.37 8.77 -7.06
C TYR A 89 7.19 9.63 -6.59
N PRO A 90 7.38 10.54 -5.61
CA PRO A 90 6.29 11.22 -4.93
C PRO A 90 5.40 12.02 -5.89
N ASN A 91 4.10 11.69 -5.93
CA ASN A 91 3.11 12.52 -6.62
C ASN A 91 2.70 13.67 -5.69
N LEU A 92 3.53 14.71 -5.63
CA LEU A 92 3.34 15.84 -4.71
C LEU A 92 1.98 16.56 -4.89
N ALA A 93 1.42 16.55 -6.10
CA ALA A 93 0.11 17.16 -6.34
C ALA A 93 -1.00 16.34 -5.67
N ALA A 94 -0.95 15.01 -5.77
CA ALA A 94 -1.89 14.12 -5.09
C ALA A 94 -1.73 14.19 -3.57
N PHE A 95 -0.49 14.21 -3.06
CA PHE A 95 -0.20 14.31 -1.62
C PHE A 95 -0.71 15.62 -1.01
N ARG A 96 -0.48 16.76 -1.68
CA ARG A 96 -1.03 18.07 -1.24
C ARG A 96 -2.55 18.09 -1.23
N LEU A 97 -3.18 17.46 -2.22
CA LEU A 97 -4.64 17.32 -2.24
C LEU A 97 -5.14 16.48 -1.05
N ALA A 98 -4.53 15.33 -0.79
CA ALA A 98 -4.87 14.49 0.35
C ALA A 98 -4.68 15.23 1.69
N GLN A 99 -3.58 15.99 1.84
CA GLN A 99 -3.33 16.83 3.00
C GLN A 99 -4.41 17.90 3.19
N THR A 100 -4.77 18.61 2.12
CA THR A 100 -5.79 19.66 2.18
C THR A 100 -7.16 19.09 2.53
N GLU A 101 -7.56 17.98 1.91
CA GLU A 101 -8.85 17.34 2.14
C GLU A 101 -8.99 16.72 3.54
N SER A 102 -7.87 16.35 4.16
CA SER A 102 -7.83 15.84 5.53
C SER A 102 -7.70 16.94 6.60
N GLY A 103 -7.74 18.22 6.21
CA GLY A 103 -7.49 19.31 7.16
C GLY A 103 -6.08 19.30 7.75
N GLY A 104 -5.09 18.79 7.02
CA GLY A 104 -3.69 18.70 7.43
C GLY A 104 -3.32 17.46 8.24
N LYS A 105 -4.26 16.56 8.51
CA LYS A 105 -4.00 15.34 9.32
C LYS A 105 -3.26 14.25 8.55
N LEU A 106 -3.42 14.18 7.22
CA LEU A 106 -2.52 13.44 6.36
C LEU A 106 -1.32 14.32 6.06
N SER A 107 -0.16 13.91 6.49
CA SER A 107 1.13 14.53 6.16
C SER A 107 1.81 13.74 5.04
N PHE A 108 2.87 14.28 4.47
CA PHE A 108 3.69 13.55 3.50
C PHE A 108 5.16 13.96 3.62
N TYR A 109 6.03 13.05 3.19
CA TYR A 109 7.45 13.32 3.05
C TYR A 109 7.72 13.66 1.58
N PRO A 110 8.27 14.85 1.26
CA PRO A 110 8.38 15.32 -0.13
C PRO A 110 9.50 14.68 -0.92
N GLU A 111 10.52 14.15 -0.23
CA GLU A 111 11.67 13.51 -0.86
C GLU A 111 11.37 12.06 -1.22
N PRO A 112 12.04 11.50 -2.25
CA PRO A 112 11.95 10.09 -2.59
C PRO A 112 12.31 9.17 -1.42
N VAL A 113 11.43 8.23 -1.10
CA VAL A 113 11.66 7.20 -0.07
C VAL A 113 11.68 5.83 -0.71
N ASN A 114 12.81 5.15 -0.63
CA ASN A 114 12.91 3.74 -1.02
C ASN A 114 12.54 2.85 0.18
N ALA A 115 11.58 1.96 0.00
CA ALA A 115 11.15 1.04 1.06
C ALA A 115 12.24 0.08 1.53
N ASN A 116 13.26 -0.20 0.69
CA ASN A 116 14.45 -0.97 1.06
C ASN A 116 15.45 -0.18 1.94
N GLY A 117 15.19 1.08 2.22
CA GLY A 117 16.06 1.94 3.01
C GLY A 117 15.29 3.13 3.55
N VAL A 118 14.33 2.87 4.43
CA VAL A 118 13.50 3.92 5.04
C VAL A 118 14.36 4.81 5.93
N PRO A 119 14.32 6.14 5.75
CA PRO A 119 15.05 7.08 6.61
C PRO A 119 14.73 6.88 8.10
N ARG A 120 15.73 6.96 8.96
CA ARG A 120 15.59 6.70 10.41
C ARG A 120 14.64 7.67 11.12
N GLU A 121 14.44 8.85 10.57
CA GLU A 121 13.48 9.86 11.06
C GLU A 121 12.03 9.49 10.77
N LEU A 122 11.78 8.62 9.79
CA LEU A 122 10.45 8.12 9.46
C LEU A 122 10.10 6.89 10.31
N LYS A 123 9.96 7.12 11.63
CA LYS A 123 9.52 6.10 12.58
C LYS A 123 7.99 6.02 12.61
N GLY A 124 7.47 4.81 12.80
CA GLY A 124 6.05 4.53 12.93
C GLY A 124 5.65 3.16 12.40
N PHE A 125 4.39 2.83 12.48
CA PHE A 125 3.84 1.62 11.87
C PHE A 125 3.91 1.76 10.35
N ARG A 126 4.67 0.89 9.68
CA ARG A 126 4.85 0.94 8.23
C ARG A 126 3.70 0.24 7.54
N THR A 127 3.14 0.84 6.48
CA THR A 127 2.07 0.21 5.70
C THR A 127 2.43 0.11 4.22
N PHE A 128 1.92 -0.95 3.59
CA PHE A 128 1.99 -1.19 2.15
C PHE A 128 0.60 -1.56 1.65
N PHE A 129 0.06 -0.79 0.72
CA PHE A 129 -1.23 -1.08 0.11
C PHE A 129 -1.05 -1.40 -1.38
N SER A 130 -1.26 -2.67 -1.77
CA SER A 130 -1.07 -3.19 -3.13
C SER A 130 0.24 -2.73 -3.76
N SER A 131 1.34 -2.87 -3.03
CA SER A 131 2.68 -2.44 -3.45
C SER A 131 3.79 -3.38 -2.98
N PHE A 132 3.51 -4.26 -2.03
CA PHE A 132 4.53 -5.18 -1.51
C PHE A 132 4.93 -6.26 -2.52
N HIS A 133 4.03 -6.58 -3.46
CA HIS A 133 4.30 -7.49 -4.57
C HIS A 133 5.38 -6.95 -5.54
N HIS A 134 5.71 -5.66 -5.48
CA HIS A 134 6.77 -5.04 -6.28
C HIS A 134 8.17 -5.54 -5.92
N PHE A 135 8.35 -6.05 -4.70
CA PHE A 135 9.65 -6.49 -4.21
C PHE A 135 9.90 -7.97 -4.53
N THR A 136 11.17 -8.29 -4.84
CA THR A 136 11.62 -9.70 -4.91
C THR A 136 11.52 -10.34 -3.52
N PRO A 137 11.55 -11.68 -3.40
CA PRO A 137 11.54 -12.33 -2.09
C PRO A 137 12.67 -11.86 -1.16
N GLU A 138 13.85 -11.62 -1.72
CA GLU A 138 15.03 -11.13 -0.99
C GLU A 138 14.81 -9.71 -0.47
N GLU A 139 14.30 -8.80 -1.32
CA GLU A 139 13.98 -7.43 -0.94
C GLU A 139 12.82 -7.39 0.07
N ALA A 140 11.75 -8.14 -0.19
CA ALA A 140 10.60 -8.25 0.70
C ALA A 140 11.01 -8.71 2.10
N ARG A 141 11.85 -9.77 2.18
CA ARG A 141 12.41 -10.24 3.46
C ARG A 141 13.27 -9.18 4.13
N ALA A 142 14.11 -8.46 3.38
CA ALA A 142 14.96 -7.39 3.94
C ALA A 142 14.13 -6.23 4.52
N ILE A 143 13.04 -5.85 3.87
CA ILE A 143 12.10 -4.83 4.35
C ILE A 143 11.44 -5.27 5.68
N LEU A 144 11.00 -6.52 5.75
CA LEU A 144 10.37 -7.07 6.96
C LEU A 144 11.38 -7.21 8.11
N ASP A 145 12.60 -7.67 7.81
CA ASP A 145 13.69 -7.78 8.76
C ASP A 145 14.11 -6.41 9.33
N ASP A 146 14.17 -5.37 8.47
CA ASP A 146 14.46 -4.01 8.89
C ASP A 146 13.37 -3.46 9.83
N ALA A 147 12.11 -3.71 9.54
CA ALA A 147 11.00 -3.32 10.42
C ALA A 147 11.09 -4.01 11.79
N ALA A 148 11.34 -5.34 11.80
CA ALA A 148 11.48 -6.12 13.02
C ALA A 148 12.68 -5.68 13.87
N ARG A 149 13.87 -5.52 13.26
CA ARG A 149 15.09 -5.03 13.95
C ARG A 149 14.93 -3.63 14.53
N GLN A 150 14.20 -2.76 13.85
CA GLN A 150 13.89 -1.43 14.36
C GLN A 150 12.73 -1.42 15.33
N ARG A 151 12.12 -2.58 15.64
CA ARG A 151 10.93 -2.76 16.47
C ARG A 151 9.77 -1.85 16.03
N GLN A 152 9.66 -1.62 14.70
CA GLN A 152 8.53 -0.90 14.10
C GLN A 152 7.45 -1.91 13.71
N GLY A 153 6.19 -1.55 13.88
CA GLY A 153 5.11 -2.33 13.30
C GLY A 153 5.13 -2.27 11.78
N VAL A 154 4.65 -3.32 11.11
CA VAL A 154 4.48 -3.36 9.66
C VAL A 154 3.18 -4.04 9.28
N GLY A 155 2.47 -3.48 8.29
CA GLY A 155 1.24 -4.02 7.72
C GLY A 155 1.32 -4.01 6.19
N VAL A 156 1.14 -5.16 5.58
CA VAL A 156 1.04 -5.36 4.14
C VAL A 156 -0.38 -5.76 3.80
N PHE A 157 -1.01 -5.07 2.86
CA PHE A 157 -2.40 -5.31 2.46
C PHE A 157 -2.49 -5.32 0.93
N GLU A 158 -2.71 -6.50 0.35
CA GLU A 158 -2.78 -6.71 -1.09
C GLU A 158 -4.21 -6.95 -1.56
N ALA A 159 -4.76 -6.04 -2.35
CA ALA A 159 -6.08 -6.19 -2.97
C ALA A 159 -6.05 -6.98 -4.28
N THR A 160 -4.86 -7.32 -4.76
CA THR A 160 -4.63 -8.27 -5.87
C THR A 160 -4.35 -9.65 -5.31
N VAL A 161 -4.75 -10.69 -6.04
CA VAL A 161 -4.47 -12.08 -5.67
C VAL A 161 -4.13 -12.90 -6.91
N ARG A 162 -3.27 -13.91 -6.75
CA ARG A 162 -2.82 -14.79 -7.83
C ARG A 162 -3.84 -15.92 -8.08
N ARG A 163 -5.06 -15.52 -8.48
CA ARG A 163 -6.17 -16.43 -8.81
C ARG A 163 -6.68 -16.18 -10.23
N PRO A 164 -7.09 -17.22 -10.98
CA PRO A 164 -7.58 -17.05 -12.36
C PRO A 164 -8.70 -16.02 -12.50
N LEU A 165 -9.64 -16.00 -11.55
CA LEU A 165 -10.74 -15.03 -11.55
C LEU A 165 -10.23 -13.59 -11.44
N ALA A 166 -9.23 -13.31 -10.57
CA ALA A 166 -8.67 -11.99 -10.43
C ALA A 166 -8.00 -11.52 -11.73
N ILE A 167 -7.22 -12.39 -12.37
CA ILE A 167 -6.58 -12.12 -13.66
C ILE A 167 -7.63 -11.87 -14.74
N LEU A 168 -8.70 -12.68 -14.79
CA LEU A 168 -9.78 -12.49 -15.76
C LEU A 168 -10.47 -11.13 -15.58
N LEU A 169 -10.70 -10.70 -14.35
CA LEU A 169 -11.30 -9.39 -14.06
C LEU A 169 -10.42 -8.22 -14.53
N MET A 170 -9.09 -8.37 -14.59
CA MET A 170 -8.20 -7.33 -15.11
C MET A 170 -8.50 -7.00 -16.59
N PHE A 171 -9.03 -7.95 -17.39
CA PHE A 171 -9.40 -7.68 -18.79
C PHE A 171 -10.57 -6.68 -18.92
N LEU A 172 -11.30 -6.41 -17.86
CA LEU A 172 -12.33 -5.38 -17.84
C LEU A 172 -11.76 -3.97 -17.59
N THR A 173 -10.54 -3.88 -17.04
CA THR A 173 -9.96 -2.59 -16.63
C THR A 173 -9.77 -1.60 -17.78
N PRO A 174 -9.40 -1.97 -19.03
CA PRO A 174 -9.31 -1.00 -20.11
C PRO A 174 -10.62 -0.26 -20.37
N LEU A 175 -11.75 -0.99 -20.38
CA LEU A 175 -13.07 -0.40 -20.56
C LEU A 175 -13.40 0.54 -19.39
N ILE A 176 -13.14 0.10 -18.16
CA ILE A 176 -13.38 0.93 -16.96
C ILE A 176 -12.54 2.20 -17.03
N VAL A 177 -11.24 2.11 -17.37
CA VAL A 177 -10.36 3.28 -17.56
C VAL A 177 -10.95 4.28 -18.54
N LEU A 178 -11.38 3.81 -19.73
CA LEU A 178 -11.98 4.67 -20.74
C LEU A 178 -13.23 5.38 -20.22
N LEU A 179 -14.10 4.68 -19.47
CA LEU A 179 -15.35 5.23 -18.97
C LEU A 179 -15.12 6.24 -17.82
N VAL A 180 -14.19 5.96 -16.90
CA VAL A 180 -14.05 6.76 -15.66
C VAL A 180 -13.04 7.89 -15.77
N THR A 181 -12.12 7.87 -16.74
CA THR A 181 -11.07 8.89 -16.88
C THR A 181 -11.60 10.34 -16.86
N PRO A 182 -12.73 10.70 -17.52
CA PRO A 182 -13.27 12.06 -17.47
C PRO A 182 -13.79 12.46 -16.08
N LEU A 183 -14.12 11.49 -15.23
CA LEU A 183 -14.67 11.70 -13.88
C LEU A 183 -13.58 11.94 -12.84
N ILE A 184 -12.35 11.55 -13.13
CA ILE A 184 -11.23 11.63 -12.18
C ILE A 184 -10.87 13.11 -11.92
N ARG A 185 -10.77 13.49 -10.64
CA ARG A 185 -10.39 14.84 -10.21
C ARG A 185 -9.04 14.82 -9.50
N PRO A 186 -8.23 15.90 -9.60
CA PRO A 186 -8.44 17.10 -10.42
C PRO A 186 -8.36 16.79 -11.93
N PHE A 187 -8.99 17.61 -12.76
CA PHE A 187 -8.96 17.46 -14.22
C PHE A 187 -7.54 17.69 -14.76
N ARG A 188 -7.07 16.81 -15.66
CA ARG A 188 -5.73 16.92 -16.28
C ARG A 188 -5.81 16.58 -17.78
N TRP A 189 -5.40 17.50 -18.66
CA TRP A 189 -5.32 17.26 -20.11
C TRP A 189 -4.35 16.14 -20.47
N SER A 190 -3.21 16.01 -19.76
CA SER A 190 -2.25 14.93 -19.97
C SER A 190 -2.88 13.54 -19.78
N ARG A 191 -3.76 13.38 -18.80
CA ARG A 191 -4.49 12.12 -18.56
C ARG A 191 -5.43 11.77 -19.72
N LEU A 192 -6.15 12.77 -20.27
CA LEU A 192 -6.98 12.53 -21.46
C LEU A 192 -6.13 12.17 -22.68
N PHE A 193 -4.99 12.83 -22.87
CA PHE A 193 -4.07 12.52 -23.96
C PHE A 193 -3.57 11.07 -23.86
N TRP A 194 -3.07 10.63 -22.70
CA TRP A 194 -2.57 9.29 -22.48
C TRP A 194 -3.66 8.20 -22.46
N THR A 195 -4.94 8.59 -22.33
CA THR A 195 -6.07 7.66 -22.33
C THR A 195 -6.74 7.54 -23.69
N TYR A 196 -6.91 8.64 -24.42
CA TYR A 196 -7.72 8.66 -25.65
C TYR A 196 -6.93 8.95 -26.92
N ALA A 197 -5.95 9.84 -26.91
CA ALA A 197 -5.13 10.13 -28.08
C ALA A 197 -4.03 9.07 -28.26
N LEU A 198 -3.34 8.72 -27.20
CA LEU A 198 -2.43 7.57 -27.11
C LEU A 198 -2.95 6.67 -25.99
N PRO A 199 -3.68 5.56 -26.29
CA PRO A 199 -4.38 4.77 -25.28
C PRO A 199 -3.41 3.91 -24.44
N LEU A 200 -2.36 4.53 -23.90
CA LEU A 200 -1.36 3.84 -23.08
C LEU A 200 -1.88 3.57 -21.68
N VAL A 201 -2.66 4.47 -21.07
CA VAL A 201 -3.20 4.25 -19.72
C VAL A 201 -4.05 2.98 -19.65
N PRO A 202 -5.08 2.75 -20.51
CA PRO A 202 -5.86 1.52 -20.44
C PRO A 202 -5.03 0.26 -20.70
N LEU A 203 -4.04 0.30 -21.59
CA LEU A 203 -3.19 -0.85 -21.91
C LEU A 203 -2.23 -1.17 -20.77
N ILE A 204 -1.63 -0.13 -20.17
CA ILE A 204 -0.70 -0.31 -19.05
C ILE A 204 -1.45 -0.77 -17.80
N VAL A 205 -2.62 -0.20 -17.51
CA VAL A 205 -3.45 -0.65 -16.37
C VAL A 205 -3.82 -2.13 -16.52
N LEU A 206 -4.13 -2.61 -17.72
CA LEU A 206 -4.35 -4.03 -17.96
C LEU A 206 -3.08 -4.85 -17.71
N TRP A 207 -1.97 -4.44 -18.34
CA TRP A 207 -0.69 -5.17 -18.21
C TRP A 207 -0.22 -5.20 -16.75
N ASP A 208 -0.09 -4.02 -16.13
CA ASP A 208 0.38 -3.90 -14.77
C ASP A 208 -0.57 -4.62 -13.79
N GLY A 209 -1.90 -4.54 -14.00
CA GLY A 209 -2.88 -5.25 -13.17
C GLY A 209 -2.76 -6.78 -13.24
N VAL A 210 -2.51 -7.34 -14.45
CA VAL A 210 -2.24 -8.78 -14.60
C VAL A 210 -0.91 -9.14 -13.95
N VAL A 211 0.13 -8.33 -14.15
CA VAL A 211 1.45 -8.53 -13.54
C VAL A 211 1.36 -8.45 -12.02
N SER A 212 0.67 -7.46 -11.46
CA SER A 212 0.44 -7.35 -10.00
C SER A 212 -0.21 -8.61 -9.44
N CYS A 213 -1.25 -9.15 -10.12
CA CYS A 213 -1.86 -10.43 -9.71
C CYS A 213 -0.84 -11.58 -9.70
N LEU A 214 0.03 -11.67 -10.71
CA LEU A 214 1.04 -12.74 -10.82
C LEU A 214 2.19 -12.58 -9.81
N ARG A 215 2.50 -11.36 -9.41
CA ARG A 215 3.56 -11.01 -8.44
C ARG A 215 3.10 -11.12 -6.99
N THR A 216 1.79 -10.98 -6.71
CA THR A 216 1.25 -11.00 -5.34
C THR A 216 1.64 -12.26 -4.59
N TYR A 217 2.15 -12.10 -3.38
CA TYR A 217 2.49 -13.19 -2.47
C TYR A 217 1.22 -13.86 -1.94
N SER A 218 1.23 -15.18 -1.87
CA SER A 218 0.22 -15.94 -1.12
C SER A 218 0.50 -15.86 0.38
N THR A 219 -0.49 -16.16 1.20
CA THR A 219 -0.32 -16.24 2.67
C THR A 219 0.76 -17.22 3.09
N ALA A 220 0.94 -18.32 2.36
CA ALA A 220 2.01 -19.29 2.62
C ALA A 220 3.39 -18.68 2.34
N GLU A 221 3.57 -18.00 1.20
CA GLU A 221 4.82 -17.30 0.85
C GLU A 221 5.12 -16.15 1.83
N LEU A 222 4.10 -15.41 2.28
CA LEU A 222 4.28 -14.37 3.31
C LEU A 222 4.77 -14.96 4.65
N ARG A 223 4.23 -16.11 5.07
CA ARG A 223 4.73 -16.82 6.27
C ARG A 223 6.17 -17.28 6.10
N GLU A 224 6.54 -17.78 4.93
CA GLU A 224 7.90 -18.18 4.64
C GLU A 224 8.87 -16.99 4.69
N LEU A 225 8.47 -15.82 4.17
CA LEU A 225 9.26 -14.59 4.25
C LEU A 225 9.53 -14.14 5.68
N THR A 226 8.62 -14.39 6.61
CA THR A 226 8.75 -13.99 8.03
C THR A 226 9.41 -15.05 8.90
N ASN A 227 9.63 -16.26 8.38
CA ASN A 227 10.23 -17.35 9.17
C ASN A 227 11.62 -16.97 9.67
N GLY A 228 11.80 -17.00 11.01
CA GLY A 228 13.03 -16.61 11.68
C GLY A 228 13.37 -15.12 11.61
N LEU A 229 12.39 -14.25 11.34
CA LEU A 229 12.52 -12.81 11.48
C LEU A 229 11.98 -12.32 12.82
N GLY A 230 12.71 -11.39 13.43
CA GLY A 230 12.39 -10.85 14.75
C GLY A 230 12.90 -11.76 15.88
N ASP A 231 12.74 -11.27 17.09
CA ASP A 231 12.96 -12.01 18.34
C ASP A 231 11.64 -12.67 18.81
N GLU A 232 11.68 -13.35 19.97
CA GLU A 232 10.50 -14.00 20.57
C GLU A 232 9.36 -13.02 20.87
N ASP A 233 9.68 -11.72 20.98
CA ASP A 233 8.75 -10.64 21.26
C ASP A 233 8.23 -9.93 20.01
N TYR A 234 8.56 -10.40 18.80
CA TYR A 234 8.02 -9.83 17.58
C TYR A 234 7.05 -10.80 16.91
N LEU A 235 5.78 -10.42 16.88
CA LEU A 235 4.69 -11.28 16.43
C LEU A 235 4.38 -11.07 14.95
N TRP A 236 4.11 -12.17 14.23
CA TRP A 236 3.71 -12.16 12.84
C TRP A 236 2.34 -12.82 12.65
N GLU A 237 1.47 -12.16 11.90
CA GLU A 237 0.16 -12.66 11.51
C GLU A 237 -0.04 -12.51 10.00
N SER A 238 -0.59 -13.51 9.31
CA SER A 238 -0.92 -13.42 7.89
C SER A 238 -2.20 -14.17 7.58
N GLY A 239 -2.97 -13.67 6.63
CA GLY A 239 -4.24 -14.26 6.26
C GLY A 239 -4.88 -13.58 5.04
N GLU A 240 -6.16 -13.87 4.87
CA GLU A 240 -7.01 -13.22 3.87
C GLU A 240 -8.26 -12.67 4.55
N GLU A 241 -8.62 -11.44 4.24
CA GLU A 241 -9.86 -10.80 4.71
C GLU A 241 -10.86 -10.71 3.55
N LYS A 242 -12.06 -11.24 3.77
CA LYS A 242 -13.13 -11.21 2.76
C LYS A 242 -13.73 -9.82 2.65
N GLN A 243 -13.96 -9.39 1.42
CA GLN A 243 -14.62 -8.13 1.14
C GLN A 243 -16.12 -8.33 0.88
N PRO A 244 -17.02 -7.53 1.49
CA PRO A 244 -18.47 -7.70 1.31
C PRO A 244 -18.95 -7.54 -0.14
N ARG A 245 -18.22 -6.77 -0.97
CA ARG A 245 -18.63 -6.38 -2.33
C ARG A 245 -17.67 -6.87 -3.42
N SER A 246 -16.71 -7.71 -3.08
CA SER A 246 -15.72 -8.22 -4.05
C SER A 246 -15.50 -9.72 -3.83
N PRO A 247 -15.43 -10.51 -4.91
CA PRO A 247 -15.03 -11.93 -4.82
C PRO A 247 -13.53 -12.09 -4.53
N ILE A 248 -12.78 -10.99 -4.57
CA ILE A 248 -11.33 -10.98 -4.35
C ILE A 248 -11.09 -10.54 -2.90
N PRO A 249 -10.47 -11.39 -2.05
CA PRO A 249 -10.10 -11.00 -0.69
C PRO A 249 -8.92 -10.05 -0.69
N VAL A 250 -8.68 -9.39 0.46
CA VAL A 250 -7.41 -8.74 0.74
C VAL A 250 -6.49 -9.73 1.43
N THR A 251 -5.32 -10.00 0.84
CA THR A 251 -4.27 -10.75 1.52
C THR A 251 -3.51 -9.81 2.44
N TYR A 252 -3.24 -10.22 3.68
CA TYR A 252 -2.51 -9.39 4.61
C TYR A 252 -1.35 -10.12 5.29
N LEU A 253 -0.33 -9.35 5.65
CA LEU A 253 0.72 -9.71 6.59
C LEU A 253 0.89 -8.56 7.58
N ILE A 254 0.94 -8.87 8.85
CA ILE A 254 1.14 -7.90 9.91
C ILE A 254 2.26 -8.39 10.83
N GLY A 255 3.17 -7.48 11.18
CA GLY A 255 4.20 -7.71 12.17
C GLY A 255 4.23 -6.56 13.19
N TYR A 256 4.42 -6.87 14.47
CA TYR A 256 4.56 -5.86 15.52
C TYR A 256 5.29 -6.42 16.75
N PRO A 257 6.01 -5.56 17.51
CA PRO A 257 6.61 -5.96 18.78
C PRO A 257 5.51 -6.23 19.82
N SER A 258 5.62 -7.32 20.58
CA SER A 258 4.72 -7.63 21.69
C SER A 258 4.87 -6.59 22.82
N ALA A 259 3.75 -6.22 23.45
CA ALA A 259 3.75 -5.23 24.52
C ALA A 259 4.50 -5.66 25.79
N ASN A 260 4.81 -6.94 25.97
CA ASN A 260 5.54 -7.43 27.15
C ASN A 260 6.98 -6.89 27.25
N SER A 261 7.62 -6.54 26.15
CA SER A 261 8.98 -6.00 26.15
C SER A 261 9.08 -4.50 26.49
N ALA A 262 7.99 -3.77 26.41
CA ALA A 262 7.98 -2.35 26.78
C ALA A 262 8.08 -2.11 28.29
N VAL A 263 7.74 -3.11 29.12
CA VAL A 263 7.75 -3.01 30.59
C VAL A 263 9.14 -3.35 31.16
N GLU A 264 9.87 -4.27 30.56
CA GLU A 264 11.21 -4.67 31.06
C GLU A 264 12.28 -3.60 30.82
N GLY A 265 12.23 -2.88 29.69
CA GLY A 265 13.20 -1.81 29.39
C GLY A 265 13.11 -0.57 30.30
N VAL A 266 12.05 -0.44 31.10
CA VAL A 266 11.89 0.65 32.09
C VAL A 266 12.40 0.24 33.47
N VAL A 267 12.43 -1.04 33.77
CA VAL A 267 12.88 -1.57 35.10
C VAL A 267 14.41 -1.65 35.20
N GLU A 268 15.11 -1.84 34.08
CA GLU A 268 16.59 -1.93 34.05
C GLU A 268 17.33 -0.57 34.10
N LYS A 269 16.60 0.55 34.06
CA LYS A 269 17.17 1.91 34.12
C LYS A 269 16.83 2.67 35.41
N ARG A 270 16.54 1.94 36.50
CA ARG A 270 16.43 2.56 37.84
C ARG A 270 17.47 2.01 38.81
#